data_9d9c6a6c6f211397a6f5584ed26ce8d2
#
_entry.id   9d9c6a6c6f211397a6f5584ed26ce8d2
#
_cell.length_a   1.000
_cell.length_b   1.000
_cell.length_c   1.000
_cell.angle_alpha   90.00
_cell.angle_beta   90.00
_cell.angle_gamma   90.00
#
_symmetry.space_group_name_H-M   'P 1'
#
loop_
_entity.id
_entity.type
_entity.pdbx_description
1 polymer ?
#
loop_
_entity_poly.entity_id
_entity_poly.type
_entity_poly.pdbx_seq_one_letter_code
_entity_poly.pdbx_strand_id
1 'polypeptide(L)'
;MYKRVLLKLSGESLGGPAGKGLDTDSLSAYAKEIAAAAKAGLQIAIVNGGGNIFRGLQGVGKGFDRVDGDKMGMLATVINSLALSMFIKDEGIEAQVFTATPMEPVAKYYMRDDAVKVLERGGVALIAGGTGNPFFTTDSGAALRALEIGADALLKGTRVDGVYTADPEKDPTAVKYDELTFDEAISKHLKVMDQTAYALCSDGNMPIIVFDMNATGNLTKLIKGEKVGTLVHP
;
A
#
# COMPACT_ATOMS: atom_id res chain seq x y z
N MET A 1 18.66 -1.07 -7.75
CA MET A 1 17.60 -1.95 -8.31
C MET A 1 16.96 -2.67 -7.12
N TYR A 2 15.66 -2.53 -6.93
CA TYR A 2 14.94 -3.14 -5.80
C TYR A 2 14.72 -4.63 -6.06
N LYS A 3 14.91 -5.45 -5.03
CA LYS A 3 14.65 -6.90 -5.06
C LYS A 3 13.32 -7.23 -4.38
N ARG A 4 13.03 -6.61 -3.24
CA ARG A 4 11.81 -6.82 -2.46
C ARG A 4 11.19 -5.48 -2.11
N VAL A 5 9.91 -5.32 -2.35
CA VAL A 5 9.18 -4.09 -2.05
C VAL A 5 7.88 -4.39 -1.31
N LEU A 6 7.41 -3.42 -0.54
CA LEU A 6 6.04 -3.41 -0.08
C LEU A 6 5.27 -2.35 -0.85
N LEU A 7 4.24 -2.76 -1.58
CA LEU A 7 3.33 -1.89 -2.31
C LEU A 7 2.11 -1.56 -1.45
N LYS A 8 1.95 -0.29 -1.09
CA LYS A 8 0.75 0.19 -0.41
C LYS A 8 -0.22 0.78 -1.43
N LEU A 9 -1.44 0.25 -1.47
CA LEU A 9 -2.52 0.74 -2.33
C LEU A 9 -3.62 1.43 -1.52
N SER A 10 -4.21 2.48 -2.06
CA SER A 10 -5.43 3.06 -1.49
C SER A 10 -6.62 2.14 -1.75
N GLY A 11 -7.48 1.95 -0.76
CA GLY A 11 -8.75 1.25 -0.99
C GLY A 11 -9.60 1.95 -2.05
N GLU A 12 -9.61 3.28 -2.09
CA GLU A 12 -10.36 4.04 -3.10
C GLU A 12 -9.93 3.71 -4.53
N SER A 13 -8.65 3.43 -4.74
CA SER A 13 -8.15 3.01 -6.06
C SER A 13 -8.76 1.67 -6.50
N LEU A 14 -9.07 0.77 -5.57
CA LEU A 14 -9.75 -0.51 -5.85
C LEU A 14 -11.26 -0.34 -6.07
N GLY A 15 -11.82 0.79 -5.69
CA GLY A 15 -13.21 1.18 -5.93
C GLY A 15 -13.43 1.91 -7.27
N GLY A 16 -12.41 1.95 -8.13
CA GLY A 16 -12.49 2.56 -9.45
C GLY A 16 -12.81 4.06 -9.44
N PRO A 17 -13.40 4.58 -10.49
CA PRO A 17 -13.76 6.00 -10.58
C PRO A 17 -14.71 6.48 -9.48
N ALA A 18 -15.56 5.60 -8.96
CA ALA A 18 -16.48 5.92 -7.87
C ALA A 18 -15.79 5.97 -6.49
N GLY A 19 -14.60 5.38 -6.37
CA GLY A 19 -13.85 5.26 -5.12
C GLY A 19 -14.56 4.45 -4.05
N LYS A 20 -15.55 3.63 -4.41
CA LYS A 20 -16.42 2.87 -3.50
C LYS A 20 -16.65 1.46 -4.01
N GLY A 21 -16.80 0.51 -3.05
CA GLY A 21 -16.97 -0.90 -3.37
C GLY A 21 -15.74 -1.51 -4.03
N LEU A 22 -15.94 -2.51 -4.86
CA LEU A 22 -14.91 -3.20 -5.64
C LEU A 22 -15.20 -2.99 -7.13
N ASP A 23 -14.21 -2.46 -7.85
CA ASP A 23 -14.28 -2.25 -9.29
C ASP A 23 -13.42 -3.30 -10.01
N THR A 24 -14.06 -4.14 -10.82
CA THR A 24 -13.40 -5.27 -11.47
C THR A 24 -12.35 -4.85 -12.49
N ASP A 25 -12.55 -3.72 -13.17
CA ASP A 25 -11.60 -3.21 -14.16
C ASP A 25 -10.33 -2.69 -13.49
N SER A 26 -10.47 -1.96 -12.39
CA SER A 26 -9.35 -1.50 -11.57
C SER A 26 -8.58 -2.66 -10.94
N LEU A 27 -9.29 -3.66 -10.39
CA LEU A 27 -8.67 -4.87 -9.85
C LEU A 27 -7.88 -5.62 -10.91
N SER A 28 -8.44 -5.80 -12.11
CA SER A 28 -7.77 -6.44 -13.25
C SER A 28 -6.53 -5.66 -13.69
N ALA A 29 -6.64 -4.32 -13.81
CA ALA A 29 -5.52 -3.48 -14.21
C ALA A 29 -4.36 -3.58 -13.22
N TYR A 30 -4.64 -3.46 -11.92
CA TYR A 30 -3.60 -3.60 -10.88
C TYR A 30 -3.00 -5.00 -10.81
N ALA A 31 -3.83 -6.04 -10.94
CA ALA A 31 -3.35 -7.41 -10.95
C ALA A 31 -2.37 -7.68 -12.10
N LYS A 32 -2.65 -7.17 -13.31
CA LYS A 32 -1.76 -7.27 -14.47
C LYS A 32 -0.42 -6.59 -14.23
N GLU A 33 -0.43 -5.38 -13.68
CA GLU A 33 0.78 -4.61 -13.37
C GLU A 33 1.63 -5.32 -12.30
N ILE A 34 0.99 -5.81 -11.23
CA ILE A 34 1.63 -6.56 -10.16
C ILE A 34 2.20 -7.88 -10.68
N ALA A 35 1.42 -8.61 -11.47
CA ALA A 35 1.85 -9.88 -12.04
C ALA A 35 3.02 -9.71 -13.02
N ALA A 36 3.00 -8.67 -13.86
CA ALA A 36 4.12 -8.37 -14.75
C ALA A 36 5.41 -8.09 -13.96
N ALA A 37 5.32 -7.34 -12.88
CA ALA A 37 6.44 -7.05 -12.00
C ALA A 37 6.96 -8.31 -11.28
N ALA A 38 6.07 -9.16 -10.76
CA ALA A 38 6.42 -10.41 -10.11
C ALA A 38 7.10 -11.39 -11.10
N LYS A 39 6.56 -11.50 -12.34
CA LYS A 39 7.17 -12.31 -13.41
C LYS A 39 8.56 -11.80 -13.81
N ALA A 40 8.82 -10.51 -13.65
CA ALA A 40 10.14 -9.91 -13.88
C ALA A 40 11.10 -10.12 -12.69
N GLY A 41 10.69 -10.84 -11.63
CA GLY A 41 11.53 -11.23 -10.50
C GLY A 41 11.46 -10.30 -9.29
N LEU A 42 10.56 -9.30 -9.27
CA LEU A 42 10.34 -8.48 -8.10
C LEU A 42 9.53 -9.24 -7.04
N GLN A 43 10.02 -9.27 -5.82
CA GLN A 43 9.30 -9.77 -4.65
C GLN A 43 8.35 -8.68 -4.13
N ILE A 44 7.04 -8.92 -4.19
CA ILE A 44 6.03 -7.89 -3.90
C ILE A 44 5.14 -8.33 -2.75
N ALA A 45 5.22 -7.62 -1.62
CA ALA A 45 4.18 -7.64 -0.60
C ALA A 45 3.20 -6.47 -0.83
N ILE A 46 1.92 -6.65 -0.49
CA ILE A 46 0.88 -5.65 -0.71
C ILE A 46 0.14 -5.39 0.59
N VAL A 47 -0.08 -4.11 0.89
CA VAL A 47 -0.99 -3.63 1.94
C VAL A 47 -2.05 -2.74 1.29
N ASN A 48 -3.32 -3.14 1.40
CA ASN A 48 -4.44 -2.37 0.86
C ASN A 48 -5.13 -1.54 1.94
N GLY A 49 -5.52 -0.31 1.61
CA GLY A 49 -6.49 0.45 2.42
C GLY A 49 -7.90 -0.15 2.34
N GLY A 50 -8.77 0.24 3.27
CA GLY A 50 -10.17 -0.21 3.34
C GLY A 50 -11.21 0.89 3.04
N GLY A 51 -10.74 2.09 2.66
CA GLY A 51 -11.59 3.30 2.58
C GLY A 51 -12.70 3.30 1.52
N ASN A 52 -12.63 2.40 0.53
CA ASN A 52 -13.69 2.17 -0.45
C ASN A 52 -14.90 1.39 0.14
N ILE A 53 -14.70 0.64 1.21
CA ILE A 53 -15.72 -0.18 1.86
C ILE A 53 -16.17 0.48 3.16
N PHE A 54 -15.22 0.85 4.04
CA PHE A 54 -15.53 1.48 5.31
C PHE A 54 -14.41 2.43 5.76
N ARG A 55 -14.80 3.61 6.27
CA ARG A 55 -13.89 4.61 6.84
C ARG A 55 -14.23 4.83 8.31
N GLY A 56 -13.43 4.25 9.21
CA GLY A 56 -13.65 4.33 10.66
C GLY A 56 -13.79 5.76 11.18
N LEU A 57 -12.90 6.67 10.76
CA LEU A 57 -12.94 8.09 11.15
C LEU A 57 -14.23 8.83 10.74
N GLN A 58 -14.85 8.45 9.62
CA GLN A 58 -16.11 9.06 9.17
C GLN A 58 -17.33 8.53 9.94
N GLY A 59 -17.19 7.41 10.65
CA GLY A 59 -18.21 6.83 11.54
C GLY A 59 -18.18 7.46 12.93
N VAL A 60 -17.04 8.03 13.37
CA VAL A 60 -16.93 8.70 14.65
C VAL A 60 -17.87 9.94 14.67
N GLY A 61 -18.72 10.05 15.69
CA GLY A 61 -19.77 11.07 15.76
C GLY A 61 -21.07 10.72 15.05
N LYS A 62 -21.13 9.57 14.34
CA LYS A 62 -22.34 9.01 13.72
C LYS A 62 -22.82 7.71 14.41
N GLY A 63 -22.44 7.52 15.67
CA GLY A 63 -22.84 6.37 16.48
C GLY A 63 -21.82 5.22 16.53
N PHE A 64 -20.67 5.34 15.87
CA PHE A 64 -19.59 4.35 15.96
C PHE A 64 -18.53 4.78 16.98
N ASP A 65 -18.13 3.85 17.84
CA ASP A 65 -16.91 3.98 18.63
C ASP A 65 -15.67 3.90 17.74
N ARG A 66 -14.61 4.61 18.12
CA ARG A 66 -13.37 4.66 17.31
C ARG A 66 -12.72 3.29 17.18
N VAL A 67 -12.66 2.52 18.26
CA VAL A 67 -12.03 1.20 18.28
C VAL A 67 -12.76 0.22 17.36
N ASP A 68 -14.10 0.19 17.44
CA ASP A 68 -14.92 -0.68 16.60
C ASP A 68 -14.93 -0.21 15.14
N GLY A 69 -14.91 1.10 14.91
CA GLY A 69 -14.74 1.67 13.57
C GLY A 69 -13.41 1.25 12.93
N ASP A 70 -12.31 1.28 13.68
CA ASP A 70 -11.00 0.85 13.17
C ASP A 70 -10.98 -0.67 12.88
N LYS A 71 -11.63 -1.51 13.72
CA LYS A 71 -11.79 -2.95 13.44
C LYS A 71 -12.57 -3.19 12.14
N MET A 72 -13.66 -2.46 11.90
CA MET A 72 -14.40 -2.54 10.64
C MET A 72 -13.53 -2.11 9.44
N GLY A 73 -12.71 -1.07 9.59
CA GLY A 73 -11.71 -0.68 8.60
C GLY A 73 -10.68 -1.76 8.32
N MET A 74 -10.21 -2.46 9.36
CA MET A 74 -9.31 -3.61 9.21
C MET A 74 -9.96 -4.76 8.42
N LEU A 75 -11.22 -5.10 8.70
CA LEU A 75 -11.98 -6.10 7.94
C LEU A 75 -12.17 -5.67 6.48
N ALA A 76 -12.38 -4.39 6.21
CA ALA A 76 -12.48 -3.86 4.85
C ALA A 76 -11.19 -4.12 4.05
N THR A 77 -10.01 -4.03 4.69
CA THR A 77 -8.74 -4.37 4.03
C THR A 77 -8.64 -5.85 3.67
N VAL A 78 -9.24 -6.73 4.46
CA VAL A 78 -9.29 -8.17 4.19
C VAL A 78 -10.11 -8.45 2.94
N ILE A 79 -11.30 -7.83 2.82
CA ILE A 79 -12.16 -7.96 1.63
C ILE A 79 -11.40 -7.52 0.38
N ASN A 80 -10.74 -6.35 0.42
CA ASN A 80 -9.95 -5.85 -0.69
C ASN A 80 -8.79 -6.80 -1.07
N SER A 81 -8.09 -7.34 -0.06
CA SER A 81 -6.98 -8.27 -0.31
C SER A 81 -7.43 -9.60 -0.90
N LEU A 82 -8.56 -10.13 -0.45
CA LEU A 82 -9.17 -11.33 -1.04
C LEU A 82 -9.53 -11.09 -2.50
N ALA A 83 -10.21 -9.97 -2.80
CA ALA A 83 -10.57 -9.62 -4.16
C ALA A 83 -9.33 -9.48 -5.06
N LEU A 84 -8.36 -8.67 -4.68
CA LEU A 84 -7.15 -8.47 -5.49
C LEU A 84 -6.36 -9.78 -5.67
N SER A 85 -6.32 -10.65 -4.66
CA SER A 85 -5.62 -11.94 -4.74
C SER A 85 -6.21 -12.87 -5.81
N MET A 86 -7.53 -12.82 -6.02
CA MET A 86 -8.19 -13.61 -7.08
C MET A 86 -7.70 -13.17 -8.46
N PHE A 87 -7.72 -11.86 -8.74
CA PHE A 87 -7.27 -11.32 -10.02
C PHE A 87 -5.77 -11.56 -10.26
N ILE A 88 -4.92 -11.51 -9.22
CA ILE A 88 -3.49 -11.84 -9.35
C ILE A 88 -3.30 -13.32 -9.69
N LYS A 89 -4.10 -14.21 -9.10
CA LYS A 89 -4.07 -15.65 -9.42
C LYS A 89 -4.51 -15.91 -10.86
N ASP A 90 -5.50 -15.19 -11.35
CA ASP A 90 -5.95 -15.28 -12.74
C ASP A 90 -4.84 -14.89 -13.75
N GLU A 91 -3.91 -14.02 -13.33
CA GLU A 91 -2.69 -13.70 -14.12
C GLU A 91 -1.58 -14.78 -13.99
N GLY A 92 -1.84 -15.88 -13.31
CA GLY A 92 -0.92 -17.02 -13.17
C GLY A 92 0.17 -16.84 -12.10
N ILE A 93 -0.02 -15.92 -11.16
CA ILE A 93 0.91 -15.69 -10.03
C ILE A 93 0.28 -16.23 -8.75
N GLU A 94 1.06 -16.95 -7.94
CA GLU A 94 0.63 -17.30 -6.58
C GLU A 94 0.36 -16.02 -5.78
N ALA A 95 -0.81 -15.94 -5.13
CA ALA A 95 -1.16 -14.83 -4.25
C ALA A 95 -1.73 -15.38 -2.93
N GLN A 96 -1.06 -15.07 -1.82
CA GLN A 96 -1.48 -15.50 -0.49
C GLN A 96 -1.91 -14.29 0.35
N VAL A 97 -3.12 -14.38 0.90
CA VAL A 97 -3.63 -13.37 1.85
C VAL A 97 -3.25 -13.78 3.27
N PHE A 98 -2.68 -12.81 4.00
CA PHE A 98 -2.39 -12.88 5.43
C PHE A 98 -3.19 -11.81 6.16
N THR A 99 -3.53 -12.07 7.42
CA THR A 99 -4.26 -11.12 8.27
C THR A 99 -3.55 -10.90 9.59
N ALA A 100 -3.55 -9.67 10.08
CA ALA A 100 -2.93 -9.30 11.35
C ALA A 100 -3.65 -9.89 12.58
N THR A 101 -4.88 -10.39 12.40
CA THR A 101 -5.66 -11.10 13.43
C THR A 101 -6.03 -12.48 12.92
N PRO A 102 -6.07 -13.51 13.79
CA PRO A 102 -6.47 -14.87 13.36
C PRO A 102 -7.89 -14.87 12.78
N MET A 103 -8.04 -15.42 11.57
CA MET A 103 -9.35 -15.62 10.94
C MET A 103 -9.32 -16.78 9.92
N GLU A 104 -8.61 -17.84 10.22
CA GLU A 104 -8.75 -19.08 9.44
C GLU A 104 -10.22 -19.60 9.48
N PRO A 105 -10.73 -20.16 8.38
CA PRO A 105 -10.05 -20.48 7.11
C PRO A 105 -10.08 -19.34 6.08
N VAL A 106 -10.51 -18.11 6.43
CA VAL A 106 -10.68 -17.00 5.47
C VAL A 106 -9.32 -16.56 4.90
N ALA A 107 -8.33 -16.38 5.77
CA ALA A 107 -6.96 -16.04 5.40
C ALA A 107 -5.99 -16.51 6.49
N LYS A 108 -4.72 -16.70 6.15
CA LYS A 108 -3.71 -17.12 7.12
C LYS A 108 -3.41 -16.02 8.14
N TYR A 109 -3.20 -16.41 9.38
CA TYR A 109 -2.61 -15.51 10.36
C TYR A 109 -1.21 -15.08 9.89
N TYR A 110 -0.92 -13.79 10.00
CA TYR A 110 0.36 -13.25 9.52
C TYR A 110 1.52 -13.70 10.39
N MET A 111 2.42 -14.43 9.77
CA MET A 111 3.75 -14.74 10.29
C MET A 111 4.76 -14.23 9.26
N ARG A 112 5.70 -13.40 9.71
CA ARG A 112 6.73 -12.80 8.82
C ARG A 112 7.39 -13.83 7.92
N ASP A 113 7.86 -14.95 8.50
CA ASP A 113 8.61 -15.96 7.75
C ASP A 113 7.77 -16.66 6.68
N ASP A 114 6.46 -16.83 6.91
CA ASP A 114 5.57 -17.41 5.90
C ASP A 114 5.30 -16.43 4.76
N ALA A 115 5.16 -15.14 5.06
CA ALA A 115 5.06 -14.11 4.02
C ALA A 115 6.35 -14.05 3.18
N VAL A 116 7.52 -14.05 3.82
CA VAL A 116 8.82 -14.06 3.13
C VAL A 116 8.97 -15.29 2.24
N LYS A 117 8.57 -16.49 2.69
CA LYS A 117 8.58 -17.72 1.85
C LYS A 117 7.72 -17.58 0.59
N VAL A 118 6.56 -16.91 0.69
CA VAL A 118 5.72 -16.62 -0.50
C VAL A 118 6.48 -15.74 -1.49
N LEU A 119 7.11 -14.68 -1.00
CA LEU A 119 7.88 -13.74 -1.81
C LEU A 119 9.08 -14.40 -2.50
N GLU A 120 9.82 -15.24 -1.76
CA GLU A 120 11.05 -15.90 -2.26
C GLU A 120 10.78 -16.90 -3.37
N ARG A 121 9.58 -17.51 -3.43
CA ARG A 121 9.20 -18.41 -4.53
C ARG A 121 8.47 -17.70 -5.68
N GLY A 122 8.48 -16.35 -5.69
CA GLY A 122 7.89 -15.56 -6.77
C GLY A 122 6.39 -15.30 -6.61
N GLY A 123 5.80 -15.64 -5.48
CA GLY A 123 4.41 -15.30 -5.14
C GLY A 123 4.27 -13.88 -4.61
N VAL A 124 3.03 -13.43 -4.51
CA VAL A 124 2.64 -12.13 -3.93
C VAL A 124 2.01 -12.35 -2.56
N ALA A 125 2.49 -11.64 -1.54
CA ALA A 125 1.95 -11.67 -0.19
C ALA A 125 1.06 -10.45 0.05
N LEU A 126 -0.25 -10.65 0.22
CA LEU A 126 -1.19 -9.57 0.58
C LEU A 126 -1.37 -9.58 2.09
N ILE A 127 -0.99 -8.50 2.77
CA ILE A 127 -1.01 -8.40 4.24
C ILE A 127 -2.13 -7.44 4.65
N ALA A 128 -3.22 -8.00 5.16
CA ALA A 128 -4.43 -7.30 5.54
C ALA A 128 -4.57 -7.14 7.06
N GLY A 129 -5.55 -6.35 7.51
CA GLY A 129 -5.81 -6.10 8.92
C GLY A 129 -4.88 -5.07 9.55
N GLY A 130 -4.10 -4.35 8.75
CA GLY A 130 -3.20 -3.29 9.21
C GLY A 130 -2.17 -3.80 10.23
N THR A 131 -2.07 -3.12 11.37
CA THR A 131 -1.23 -3.55 12.49
C THR A 131 -1.92 -4.59 13.39
N GLY A 132 -3.22 -4.83 13.21
CA GLY A 132 -4.04 -5.62 14.14
C GLY A 132 -4.53 -4.81 15.34
N ASN A 133 -4.16 -3.53 15.47
CA ASN A 133 -4.51 -2.65 16.57
C ASN A 133 -5.27 -1.42 16.09
N PRO A 134 -6.27 -0.94 16.85
CA PRO A 134 -6.93 0.33 16.57
C PRO A 134 -5.96 1.51 16.72
N PHE A 135 -6.36 2.68 16.27
CA PHE A 135 -5.60 3.95 16.25
C PHE A 135 -4.45 4.03 15.27
N PHE A 136 -4.12 2.97 14.55
CA PHE A 136 -3.14 2.98 13.47
C PHE A 136 -3.81 3.06 12.10
N THR A 137 -3.15 3.72 11.18
CA THR A 137 -3.61 3.79 9.79
C THR A 137 -3.03 2.64 8.95
N THR A 138 -3.52 2.53 7.72
CA THR A 138 -2.93 1.61 6.73
C THR A 138 -1.48 2.00 6.38
N ASP A 139 -1.13 3.29 6.42
CA ASP A 139 0.24 3.75 6.15
C ASP A 139 1.20 3.25 7.26
N SER A 140 0.79 3.36 8.54
CA SER A 140 1.55 2.78 9.67
C SER A 140 1.70 1.27 9.55
N GLY A 141 0.62 0.57 9.15
CA GLY A 141 0.66 -0.86 8.88
C GLY A 141 1.63 -1.21 7.76
N ALA A 142 1.62 -0.45 6.66
CA ALA A 142 2.52 -0.67 5.54
C ALA A 142 3.99 -0.46 5.92
N ALA A 143 4.32 0.60 6.66
CA ALA A 143 5.66 0.85 7.16
C ALA A 143 6.16 -0.29 8.05
N LEU A 144 5.34 -0.73 9.01
CA LEU A 144 5.67 -1.86 9.89
C LEU A 144 5.97 -3.13 9.10
N ARG A 145 5.07 -3.50 8.17
CA ARG A 145 5.23 -4.73 7.38
C ARG A 145 6.41 -4.65 6.42
N ALA A 146 6.71 -3.48 5.84
CA ALA A 146 7.87 -3.29 4.99
C ALA A 146 9.18 -3.58 5.75
N LEU A 147 9.31 -3.06 6.97
CA LEU A 147 10.45 -3.32 7.82
C LEU A 147 10.56 -4.80 8.21
N GLU A 148 9.45 -5.41 8.64
CA GLU A 148 9.43 -6.81 9.07
C GLU A 148 9.86 -7.78 7.97
N ILE A 149 9.42 -7.59 6.73
CA ILE A 149 9.77 -8.47 5.61
C ILE A 149 11.14 -8.14 4.99
N GLY A 150 11.82 -7.10 5.47
CA GLY A 150 13.07 -6.62 4.91
C GLY A 150 12.90 -6.12 3.48
N ALA A 151 11.93 -5.26 3.23
CA ALA A 151 11.75 -4.60 1.94
C ALA A 151 12.87 -3.57 1.69
N ASP A 152 13.27 -3.41 0.43
CA ASP A 152 14.24 -2.40 0.01
C ASP A 152 13.61 -1.00 -0.08
N ALA A 153 12.29 -0.95 -0.29
CA ALA A 153 11.51 0.29 -0.36
C ALA A 153 10.03 0.04 -0.08
N LEU A 154 9.37 1.06 0.45
CA LEU A 154 7.92 1.17 0.55
C LEU A 154 7.39 1.97 -0.65
N LEU A 155 6.63 1.32 -1.53
CA LEU A 155 6.01 1.93 -2.69
C LEU A 155 4.61 2.39 -2.33
N LYS A 156 4.36 3.69 -2.35
CA LYS A 156 3.02 4.25 -2.13
C LYS A 156 2.35 4.56 -3.48
N GLY A 157 1.50 3.64 -3.92
CA GLY A 157 0.66 3.83 -5.10
C GLY A 157 -0.49 4.79 -4.79
N THR A 158 -0.56 5.91 -5.52
CA THR A 158 -1.55 6.97 -5.39
C THR A 158 -2.20 7.30 -6.73
N ARG A 159 -3.08 8.33 -6.76
CA ARG A 159 -3.65 8.88 -7.99
C ARG A 159 -2.81 10.03 -8.57
N VAL A 160 -1.86 10.53 -7.78
CA VAL A 160 -0.93 11.58 -8.21
C VAL A 160 0.45 10.99 -8.43
N ASP A 161 1.21 11.57 -9.32
CA ASP A 161 2.49 11.04 -9.79
C ASP A 161 3.69 11.38 -8.88
N GLY A 162 3.45 11.86 -7.66
CA GLY A 162 4.51 12.16 -6.70
C GLY A 162 4.07 13.05 -5.55
N VAL A 163 5.03 13.61 -4.84
CA VAL A 163 4.86 14.60 -3.77
C VAL A 163 5.03 15.99 -4.34
N TYR A 164 4.13 16.91 -3.98
CA TYR A 164 4.09 18.27 -4.46
C TYR A 164 4.19 19.28 -3.31
N THR A 165 4.56 20.52 -3.65
CA THR A 165 4.59 21.66 -2.71
C THR A 165 3.22 21.99 -2.13
N ALA A 166 2.14 21.69 -2.86
CA ALA A 166 0.73 21.84 -2.50
C ALA A 166 -0.07 20.75 -3.22
N ASP A 167 -1.39 20.68 -2.97
CA ASP A 167 -2.29 19.73 -3.64
C ASP A 167 -2.43 20.09 -5.14
N PRO A 168 -1.87 19.31 -6.07
CA PRO A 168 -1.90 19.66 -7.50
C PRO A 168 -3.32 19.64 -8.11
N GLU A 169 -4.29 18.99 -7.47
CA GLU A 169 -5.68 19.01 -7.90
C GLU A 169 -6.37 20.35 -7.55
N LYS A 170 -5.80 21.13 -6.62
CA LYS A 170 -6.37 22.42 -6.16
C LYS A 170 -5.50 23.61 -6.52
N ASP A 171 -4.20 23.41 -6.59
CA ASP A 171 -3.23 24.47 -6.88
C ASP A 171 -2.43 24.13 -8.15
N PRO A 172 -2.73 24.76 -9.30
CA PRO A 172 -2.02 24.52 -10.55
C PRO A 172 -0.57 25.01 -10.53
N THR A 173 -0.15 25.76 -9.49
CA THR A 173 1.24 26.21 -9.31
C THR A 173 2.07 25.24 -8.47
N ALA A 174 1.46 24.15 -8.00
CA ALA A 174 2.16 23.14 -7.22
C ALA A 174 3.30 22.51 -8.04
N VAL A 175 4.48 22.47 -7.44
CA VAL A 175 5.69 21.91 -8.05
C VAL A 175 5.95 20.54 -7.45
N LYS A 176 6.20 19.56 -8.32
CA LYS A 176 6.55 18.21 -7.91
C LYS A 176 8.01 18.14 -7.45
N TYR A 177 8.24 17.38 -6.40
CA TYR A 177 9.59 17.01 -5.96
C TYR A 177 10.03 15.72 -6.66
N ASP A 178 11.27 15.66 -7.11
CA ASP A 178 11.90 14.44 -7.58
C ASP A 178 12.36 13.59 -6.39
N GLU A 179 12.94 14.24 -5.39
CA GLU A 179 13.39 13.62 -4.14
C GLU A 179 13.25 14.59 -2.96
N LEU A 180 13.11 14.03 -1.76
CA LEU A 180 12.97 14.73 -0.49
C LEU A 180 13.62 13.91 0.60
N THR A 181 14.22 14.58 1.61
CA THR A 181 14.51 13.90 2.88
C THR A 181 13.26 13.80 3.75
N PHE A 182 13.26 12.87 4.73
CA PHE A 182 12.17 12.79 5.73
C PHE A 182 12.03 14.11 6.49
N ASP A 183 13.17 14.73 6.87
CA ASP A 183 13.19 16.01 7.59
C ASP A 183 12.56 17.15 6.77
N GLU A 184 12.85 17.21 5.47
CA GLU A 184 12.24 18.18 4.57
C GLU A 184 10.73 17.97 4.44
N ALA A 185 10.30 16.72 4.28
CA ALA A 185 8.89 16.39 4.18
C ALA A 185 8.11 16.76 5.45
N ILE A 186 8.70 16.51 6.63
CA ILE A 186 8.12 16.87 7.94
C ILE A 186 8.11 18.38 8.13
N SER A 187 9.23 19.05 7.90
CA SER A 187 9.36 20.52 8.12
C SER A 187 8.44 21.33 7.21
N LYS A 188 8.24 20.86 5.99
CA LYS A 188 7.31 21.45 5.00
C LYS A 188 5.86 20.99 5.17
N HIS A 189 5.54 20.15 6.18
CA HIS A 189 4.21 19.61 6.44
C HIS A 189 3.57 18.88 5.24
N LEU A 190 4.38 18.20 4.43
CA LEU A 190 3.90 17.48 3.24
C LEU A 190 3.15 16.21 3.66
N LYS A 191 1.97 16.01 3.09
CA LYS A 191 1.08 14.88 3.44
C LYS A 191 1.43 13.62 2.64
N VAL A 192 2.63 13.12 2.80
CA VAL A 192 3.03 11.85 2.15
C VAL A 192 2.45 10.64 2.89
N MET A 193 2.65 10.57 4.20
CA MET A 193 2.13 9.53 5.10
C MET A 193 1.73 10.15 6.45
N ASP A 194 1.13 9.36 7.35
CA ASP A 194 0.95 9.82 8.74
C ASP A 194 2.29 9.83 9.52
N GLN A 195 2.30 10.54 10.65
CA GLN A 195 3.52 10.72 11.46
C GLN A 195 4.10 9.40 11.98
N THR A 196 3.25 8.43 12.32
CA THR A 196 3.70 7.12 12.81
C THR A 196 4.43 6.35 11.72
N ALA A 197 3.87 6.35 10.50
CA ALA A 197 4.52 5.74 9.35
C ALA A 197 5.86 6.41 9.01
N TYR A 198 5.91 7.75 9.09
CA TYR A 198 7.16 8.49 8.90
C TYR A 198 8.22 8.09 9.92
N ALA A 199 7.88 8.07 11.21
CA ALA A 199 8.82 7.70 12.26
C ALA A 199 9.38 6.30 12.03
N LEU A 200 8.50 5.32 11.73
CA LEU A 200 8.93 3.95 11.44
C LEU A 200 9.87 3.88 10.22
N CYS A 201 9.54 4.56 9.13
CA CYS A 201 10.38 4.57 7.93
C CYS A 201 11.73 5.27 8.16
N SER A 202 11.73 6.39 8.88
CA SER A 202 12.95 7.12 9.23
C SER A 202 13.87 6.29 10.13
N ASP A 203 13.36 5.75 11.23
CA ASP A 203 14.13 4.93 12.17
C ASP A 203 14.66 3.64 11.51
N GLY A 204 13.88 3.06 10.61
CA GLY A 204 14.23 1.86 9.85
C GLY A 204 15.04 2.11 8.58
N ASN A 205 15.40 3.35 8.26
CA ASN A 205 16.05 3.75 6.99
C ASN A 205 15.31 3.20 5.75
N MET A 206 13.97 3.18 5.79
CA MET A 206 13.10 2.64 4.73
C MET A 206 12.72 3.75 3.75
N PRO A 207 13.28 3.79 2.53
CA PRO A 207 12.88 4.79 1.55
C PRO A 207 11.43 4.58 1.10
N ILE A 208 10.73 5.69 0.84
CA ILE A 208 9.35 5.70 0.34
C ILE A 208 9.36 6.25 -1.08
N ILE A 209 8.68 5.57 -2.00
CA ILE A 209 8.47 6.07 -3.35
C ILE A 209 6.98 6.32 -3.53
N VAL A 210 6.60 7.58 -3.78
CA VAL A 210 5.23 7.98 -4.07
C VAL A 210 5.06 8.11 -5.57
N PHE A 211 4.13 7.37 -6.14
CA PHE A 211 3.95 7.35 -7.61
C PHE A 211 2.49 7.10 -8.01
N ASP A 212 2.15 7.44 -9.25
CA ASP A 212 0.85 7.14 -9.82
C ASP A 212 0.76 5.66 -10.21
N MET A 213 -0.08 4.91 -9.49
CA MET A 213 -0.34 3.49 -9.75
C MET A 213 -1.30 3.27 -10.92
N ASN A 214 -2.05 4.30 -11.35
CA ASN A 214 -2.97 4.18 -12.47
C ASN A 214 -2.24 4.29 -13.83
N ALA A 215 -1.04 4.87 -13.83
CA ALA A 215 -0.22 4.95 -15.04
C ALA A 215 0.45 3.61 -15.32
N THR A 216 -0.03 2.91 -16.34
CA THR A 216 0.46 1.59 -16.76
C THR A 216 1.98 1.58 -16.97
N GLY A 217 2.65 0.56 -16.46
CA GLY A 217 4.09 0.36 -16.62
C GLY A 217 4.94 1.05 -15.55
N ASN A 218 4.37 1.87 -14.67
CA ASN A 218 5.15 2.58 -13.64
C ASN A 218 5.83 1.61 -12.66
N LEU A 219 5.15 0.54 -12.24
CA LEU A 219 5.76 -0.47 -11.37
C LEU A 219 6.90 -1.19 -12.10
N THR A 220 6.73 -1.50 -13.36
CA THR A 220 7.79 -2.12 -14.20
C THR A 220 8.98 -1.18 -14.40
N LYS A 221 8.77 0.12 -14.57
CA LYS A 221 9.85 1.12 -14.66
C LYS A 221 10.66 1.19 -13.37
N LEU A 222 10.02 1.20 -12.21
CA LEU A 222 10.69 1.19 -10.91
C LEU A 222 11.64 -0.01 -10.77
N ILE A 223 11.22 -1.21 -11.23
CA ILE A 223 12.08 -2.40 -11.21
C ILE A 223 13.35 -2.20 -12.06
N LYS A 224 13.20 -1.53 -13.21
CA LYS A 224 14.33 -1.24 -14.10
C LYS A 224 15.25 -0.14 -13.57
N GLY A 225 14.91 0.46 -12.42
CA GLY A 225 15.68 1.56 -11.82
C GLY A 225 15.41 2.91 -12.48
N GLU A 226 14.34 3.02 -13.26
CA GLU A 226 13.91 4.30 -13.82
C GLU A 226 13.32 5.17 -12.71
N LYS A 227 13.54 6.48 -12.78
CA LYS A 227 12.95 7.43 -11.84
C LYS A 227 11.45 7.56 -12.12
N VAL A 228 10.63 7.13 -11.19
CA VAL A 228 9.17 7.26 -11.23
C VAL A 228 8.71 7.86 -9.91
N GLY A 229 7.89 8.90 -9.99
CA GLY A 229 7.34 9.51 -8.79
C GLY A 229 8.32 10.39 -8.02
N THR A 230 8.17 10.42 -6.71
CA THR A 230 9.04 11.14 -5.75
C THR A 230 9.67 10.14 -4.79
N LEU A 231 10.98 10.19 -4.64
CA LEU A 231 11.71 9.44 -3.61
C LEU A 231 11.76 10.25 -2.31
N VAL A 232 11.31 9.66 -1.20
CA VAL A 232 11.48 10.20 0.16
C VAL A 232 12.41 9.27 0.92
N HIS A 233 13.50 9.80 1.45
CA HIS A 233 14.59 9.01 2.04
C HIS A 233 15.17 9.67 3.31
N PRO A 234 15.97 8.96 4.11
CA PRO A 234 16.69 9.51 5.25
C PRO A 234 17.56 10.72 4.93
#